data_62b646314054236f674c92022a92b61d
#
_entry.id   62b646314054236f674c92022a92b61d
#
_cell.length_a   1.000
_cell.length_b   1.000
_cell.length_c   1.000
_cell.angle_alpha   90.00
_cell.angle_beta   90.00
_cell.angle_gamma   90.00
#
_symmetry.space_group_name_H-M   'P 1'
#
loop_
_entity.id
_entity.type
_entity.pdbx_description
1 polymer ?
#
loop_
_entity_poly.entity_id
_entity_poly.type
_entity_poly.pdbx_seq_one_letter_code
_entity_poly.pdbx_strand_id
1 'polypeptide(L)'
;MANKIRDYTKLAADICAAVGKDNILSATHCATRLRLVLRETPSDEVTKQISEMPAVIKVMESGGQYQVVIGTHAKDVYEALAQLLDLDNSTAAAPEVKQGLGSRIIATMSAVFAPFVYILAAAGLVQGALIIITHFFPAFAATGTYSVLSFISWTPFTFLPVMIAVTASKHFKCNTFIAMWCCMALVNPDWASIAARIADGEVIKFLAFPMSQTTYTSTVLPPLFLVLVLSWLEHWLDEHLPDIIKALAVPFICTIVMVPLTILVIGPVSNVLANAIAAAYNFLANNVPALAAILVGGIWQVFVIFGVHWGVTPMCLANFANYGCDSFQA
;
A
#
# COMPACT_ATOMS: atom_id res chain seq x y z
N MET A 1 -11.05 13.56 27.22
CA MET A 1 -12.21 13.05 26.47
C MET A 1 -12.37 13.93 25.24
N ALA A 2 -12.00 13.45 24.06
CA ALA A 2 -12.13 14.22 22.83
C ALA A 2 -13.62 14.41 22.52
N ASN A 3 -14.05 15.65 22.42
CA ASN A 3 -15.42 16.04 22.10
C ASN A 3 -15.73 15.52 20.68
N LYS A 4 -16.67 14.58 20.56
CA LYS A 4 -17.05 13.93 19.31
C LYS A 4 -17.85 14.93 18.47
N ILE A 5 -17.15 15.64 17.57
CA ILE A 5 -17.81 16.55 16.62
C ILE A 5 -18.46 15.70 15.53
N ARG A 6 -19.71 15.96 15.24
CA ARG A 6 -20.46 15.36 14.12
C ARG A 6 -20.51 16.26 12.87
N ASP A 7 -19.98 17.47 12.96
CA ASP A 7 -20.03 18.45 11.87
C ASP A 7 -18.63 18.90 11.49
N TYR A 8 -18.04 18.16 10.57
CA TYR A 8 -16.70 18.46 10.02
C TYR A 8 -16.72 19.67 9.10
N THR A 9 -17.87 20.06 8.58
CA THR A 9 -18.07 21.25 7.74
C THR A 9 -17.77 22.51 8.54
N LYS A 10 -18.22 22.55 9.80
CA LYS A 10 -17.93 23.67 10.70
C LYS A 10 -16.44 23.76 11.01
N LEU A 11 -15.79 22.64 11.33
CA LEU A 11 -14.34 22.62 11.60
C LEU A 11 -13.53 23.09 10.38
N ALA A 12 -13.91 22.66 9.18
CA ALA A 12 -13.29 23.11 7.94
C ALA A 12 -13.46 24.63 7.74
N ALA A 13 -14.65 25.15 7.99
CA ALA A 13 -14.94 26.58 7.89
C ALA A 13 -14.15 27.39 8.94
N ASP A 14 -14.07 26.91 10.18
CA ASP A 14 -13.34 27.58 11.27
C ASP A 14 -11.83 27.61 10.98
N ILE A 15 -11.25 26.51 10.46
CA ILE A 15 -9.84 26.45 10.02
C ILE A 15 -9.62 27.40 8.85
N CYS A 16 -10.49 27.39 7.84
CA CYS A 16 -10.41 28.26 6.68
C CYS A 16 -10.48 29.75 7.06
N ALA A 17 -11.36 30.09 7.97
CA ALA A 17 -11.48 31.45 8.48
C ALA A 17 -10.27 31.91 9.30
N ALA A 18 -9.70 31.02 10.13
CA ALA A 18 -8.54 31.33 10.94
C ALA A 18 -7.27 31.53 10.11
N VAL A 19 -7.05 30.68 9.09
CA VAL A 19 -5.87 30.74 8.21
C VAL A 19 -6.03 31.83 7.13
N GLY A 20 -7.25 32.15 6.74
CA GLY A 20 -7.61 33.03 5.63
C GLY A 20 -7.75 32.28 4.31
N LYS A 21 -8.91 32.43 3.64
CA LYS A 21 -9.20 31.75 2.36
C LYS A 21 -8.14 32.07 1.29
N ASP A 22 -7.76 33.32 1.16
CA ASP A 22 -6.80 33.79 0.16
C ASP A 22 -5.35 33.40 0.47
N ASN A 23 -5.07 32.99 1.70
CA ASN A 23 -3.76 32.51 2.13
C ASN A 23 -3.52 31.04 1.78
N ILE A 24 -4.59 30.27 1.50
CA ILE A 24 -4.48 28.85 1.18
C ILE A 24 -4.22 28.68 -0.32
N LEU A 25 -2.99 28.25 -0.67
CA LEU A 25 -2.59 27.97 -2.06
C LEU A 25 -3.04 26.59 -2.51
N SER A 26 -2.92 25.61 -1.63
CA SER A 26 -3.42 24.25 -1.88
C SER A 26 -3.72 23.54 -0.56
N ALA A 27 -4.62 22.58 -0.62
CA ALA A 27 -4.97 21.71 0.48
C ALA A 27 -4.85 20.25 0.05
N THR A 28 -4.31 19.41 0.91
CA THR A 28 -4.24 17.96 0.74
C THR A 28 -4.48 17.29 2.08
N HIS A 29 -4.68 15.99 2.10
CA HIS A 29 -4.80 15.26 3.36
C HIS A 29 -4.01 13.94 3.33
N CYS A 30 -3.63 13.44 4.49
CA CYS A 30 -3.24 12.06 4.69
C CYS A 30 -4.23 11.37 5.66
N ALA A 31 -3.93 10.16 6.08
CA ALA A 31 -4.83 9.39 6.96
C ALA A 31 -5.26 10.12 8.25
N THR A 32 -4.43 11.03 8.77
CA THR A 32 -4.66 11.69 10.06
C THR A 32 -4.45 13.20 10.07
N ARG A 33 -4.04 13.81 8.94
CA ARG A 33 -3.64 15.23 8.90
C ARG A 33 -4.22 15.90 7.68
N LEU A 34 -4.76 17.10 7.90
CA LEU A 34 -4.98 18.08 6.86
C LEU A 34 -3.67 18.83 6.62
N ARG A 35 -3.27 18.99 5.37
CA ARG A 35 -2.03 19.65 4.97
C ARG A 35 -2.36 20.83 4.07
N LEU A 36 -1.94 21.99 4.47
CA LEU A 36 -2.17 23.26 3.77
C LEU A 36 -0.82 23.80 3.29
N VAL A 37 -0.77 24.23 2.05
CA VAL A 37 0.30 25.08 1.54
C VAL A 37 -0.21 26.50 1.59
N LEU A 38 0.47 27.36 2.34
CA LEU A 38 0.07 28.72 2.61
C LEU A 38 1.02 29.69 1.92
N ARG A 39 0.52 30.89 1.59
CA ARG A 39 1.37 31.99 1.10
C ARG A 39 2.26 32.54 2.20
N GLU A 40 1.65 32.74 3.36
CA GLU A 40 2.32 33.23 4.56
C GLU A 40 1.98 32.32 5.73
N THR A 41 2.97 32.04 6.57
CA THR A 41 2.79 31.25 7.78
C THR A 41 1.92 32.03 8.77
N PRO A 42 0.86 31.43 9.32
CA PRO A 42 0.01 32.08 10.32
C PRO A 42 0.80 32.43 11.58
N SER A 43 0.37 33.47 12.28
CA SER A 43 0.97 33.84 13.57
C SER A 43 0.81 32.75 14.62
N ASP A 44 1.64 32.78 15.66
CA ASP A 44 1.56 31.85 16.79
C ASP A 44 0.20 31.89 17.48
N GLU A 45 -0.46 33.06 17.49
CA GLU A 45 -1.81 33.22 18.04
C GLU A 45 -2.86 32.45 17.23
N VAL A 46 -2.81 32.52 15.91
CA VAL A 46 -3.70 31.78 14.99
C VAL A 46 -3.42 30.28 15.10
N THR A 47 -2.16 29.90 15.16
CA THR A 47 -1.76 28.50 15.33
C THR A 47 -2.28 27.94 16.66
N LYS A 48 -2.21 28.73 17.74
CA LYS A 48 -2.77 28.34 19.02
C LYS A 48 -4.30 28.24 18.98
N GLN A 49 -4.97 29.21 18.35
CA GLN A 49 -6.42 29.18 18.15
C GLN A 49 -6.85 27.90 17.42
N ILE A 50 -6.16 27.51 16.35
CA ILE A 50 -6.47 26.29 15.60
C ILE A 50 -6.19 25.05 16.47
N SER A 51 -5.12 25.04 17.24
CA SER A 51 -4.78 23.89 18.12
C SER A 51 -5.79 23.68 19.25
N GLU A 52 -6.53 24.73 19.66
CA GLU A 52 -7.57 24.68 20.68
C GLU A 52 -8.95 24.30 20.09
N MET A 53 -9.09 24.23 18.75
CA MET A 53 -10.35 23.84 18.12
C MET A 53 -10.72 22.39 18.46
N PRO A 54 -12.02 22.12 18.66
CA PRO A 54 -12.48 20.75 18.91
C PRO A 54 -12.11 19.82 17.76
N ALA A 55 -11.65 18.60 18.08
CA ALA A 55 -11.12 17.57 17.17
C ALA A 55 -9.73 17.85 16.57
N VAL A 56 -9.11 18.98 16.79
CA VAL A 56 -7.70 19.19 16.47
C VAL A 56 -6.85 18.62 17.60
N ILE A 57 -5.92 17.73 17.24
CA ILE A 57 -5.00 17.09 18.18
C ILE A 57 -3.73 17.93 18.34
N LYS A 58 -3.22 18.45 17.24
CA LYS A 58 -2.00 19.25 17.19
C LYS A 58 -1.88 19.99 15.87
N VAL A 59 -1.24 21.13 15.90
CA VAL A 59 -0.80 21.86 14.69
C VAL A 59 0.73 21.83 14.62
N MET A 60 1.28 21.68 13.43
CA MET A 60 2.73 21.66 13.23
C MET A 60 3.09 22.14 11.81
N GLU A 61 4.28 22.69 11.66
CA GLU A 61 4.88 22.98 10.37
C GLU A 61 5.93 21.93 10.05
N SER A 62 5.86 21.38 8.85
CA SER A 62 6.84 20.39 8.40
C SER A 62 6.91 20.38 6.87
N GLY A 63 8.13 20.45 6.32
CA GLY A 63 8.36 20.38 4.88
C GLY A 63 7.70 21.52 4.08
N GLY A 64 7.61 22.72 4.64
CA GLY A 64 6.95 23.88 4.01
C GLY A 64 5.43 23.79 3.95
N GLN A 65 4.83 22.88 4.73
CA GLN A 65 3.39 22.70 4.84
C GLN A 65 2.92 22.97 6.28
N TYR A 66 1.79 23.63 6.39
CA TYR A 66 1.06 23.80 7.63
C TYR A 66 0.15 22.58 7.82
N GLN A 67 0.39 21.80 8.86
CA GLN A 67 -0.27 20.52 9.09
C GLN A 67 -1.15 20.57 10.34
N VAL A 68 -2.44 20.31 10.16
CA VAL A 68 -3.40 20.17 11.25
C VAL A 68 -3.70 18.70 11.46
N VAL A 69 -3.31 18.17 12.62
CA VAL A 69 -3.54 16.76 13.00
C VAL A 69 -4.94 16.63 13.56
N ILE A 70 -5.81 15.90 12.86
CA ILE A 70 -7.24 15.73 13.19
C ILE A 70 -7.57 14.26 13.53
N GLY A 71 -6.69 13.33 13.16
CA GLY A 71 -6.96 11.90 13.29
C GLY A 71 -7.71 11.34 12.08
N THR A 72 -8.45 10.25 12.28
CA THR A 72 -9.10 9.49 11.20
C THR A 72 -10.10 10.27 10.35
N HIS A 73 -10.53 11.47 10.80
CA HIS A 73 -11.50 12.34 10.13
C HIS A 73 -10.85 13.43 9.24
N ALA A 74 -9.54 13.35 9.04
CA ALA A 74 -8.83 14.33 8.21
C ALA A 74 -9.37 14.42 6.78
N LYS A 75 -9.86 13.29 6.24
CA LYS A 75 -10.50 13.23 4.94
C LYS A 75 -11.82 14.00 4.89
N ASP A 76 -12.68 13.81 5.89
CA ASP A 76 -13.99 14.44 5.96
C ASP A 76 -13.86 15.97 6.04
N VAL A 77 -12.88 16.45 6.83
CA VAL A 77 -12.55 17.87 6.94
C VAL A 77 -11.97 18.43 5.65
N TYR A 78 -11.12 17.66 4.95
CA TYR A 78 -10.58 18.05 3.67
C TYR A 78 -11.67 18.18 2.60
N GLU A 79 -12.60 17.22 2.51
CA GLU A 79 -13.70 17.26 1.55
C GLU A 79 -14.60 18.49 1.78
N ALA A 80 -14.89 18.81 3.04
CA ALA A 80 -15.62 20.02 3.40
C ALA A 80 -14.83 21.29 3.05
N LEU A 81 -13.53 21.31 3.30
CA LEU A 81 -12.67 22.46 2.98
C LEU A 81 -12.54 22.66 1.46
N ALA A 82 -12.42 21.59 0.69
CA ALA A 82 -12.34 21.65 -0.76
C ALA A 82 -13.59 22.26 -1.39
N GLN A 83 -14.77 21.96 -0.85
CA GLN A 83 -16.03 22.59 -1.25
C GLN A 83 -16.07 24.08 -0.94
N LEU A 84 -15.52 24.51 0.20
CA LEU A 84 -15.49 25.92 0.63
C LEU A 84 -14.52 26.76 -0.21
N LEU A 85 -13.45 26.12 -0.70
CA LEU A 85 -12.39 26.78 -1.47
C LEU A 85 -12.64 26.76 -2.99
N ASP A 86 -13.76 26.15 -3.45
CA ASP A 86 -14.04 25.89 -4.87
C ASP A 86 -12.85 25.19 -5.57
N LEU A 87 -12.11 24.38 -4.79
CA LEU A 87 -11.08 23.53 -5.35
C LEU A 87 -11.79 22.39 -6.07
N ASP A 88 -12.23 22.66 -7.31
CA ASP A 88 -12.60 21.58 -8.24
C ASP A 88 -11.51 20.52 -8.19
N ASN A 89 -11.90 19.24 -8.33
CA ASN A 89 -11.06 18.04 -8.25
C ASN A 89 -9.76 18.04 -9.10
N SER A 90 -9.29 19.20 -9.45
CA SER A 90 -7.92 19.41 -9.91
C SER A 90 -7.01 19.19 -8.70
N THR A 91 -6.46 18.00 -8.60
CA THR A 91 -5.21 17.76 -7.91
C THR A 91 -4.23 18.86 -8.33
N ALA A 92 -4.26 20.01 -7.63
CA ALA A 92 -3.17 20.95 -7.70
C ALA A 92 -1.97 20.20 -7.12
N ALA A 93 -1.14 19.69 -8.02
CA ALA A 93 0.14 19.15 -7.67
C ALA A 93 0.82 20.21 -6.82
N ALA A 94 1.12 19.90 -5.57
CA ALA A 94 2.05 20.68 -4.78
C ALA A 94 3.27 20.97 -5.67
N PRO A 95 3.89 22.17 -5.60
CA PRO A 95 5.05 22.49 -6.43
C PRO A 95 6.00 21.31 -6.32
N GLU A 96 6.37 20.74 -7.46
CA GLU A 96 7.30 19.61 -7.55
C GLU A 96 8.65 20.04 -6.97
N VAL A 97 8.78 19.94 -5.66
CA VAL A 97 10.10 19.79 -5.06
C VAL A 97 10.66 18.56 -5.76
N LYS A 98 11.76 18.71 -6.49
CA LYS A 98 12.45 17.59 -7.17
C LYS A 98 12.72 16.51 -6.15
N GLN A 99 11.74 15.64 -5.94
CA GLN A 99 11.84 14.54 -5.00
C GLN A 99 12.83 13.56 -5.58
N GLY A 100 13.85 13.22 -4.81
CA GLY A 100 14.79 12.17 -5.19
C GLY A 100 14.05 10.85 -5.45
N LEU A 101 14.64 9.96 -6.24
CA LEU A 101 14.04 8.68 -6.61
C LEU A 101 13.54 7.90 -5.38
N GLY A 102 14.31 7.92 -4.29
CA GLY A 102 13.93 7.24 -3.04
C GLY A 102 12.64 7.79 -2.42
N SER A 103 12.46 9.13 -2.39
CA SER A 103 11.24 9.73 -1.84
C SER A 103 10.01 9.46 -2.70
N ARG A 104 10.15 9.32 -4.02
CA ARG A 104 9.08 8.90 -4.92
C ARG A 104 8.64 7.46 -4.67
N ILE A 105 9.60 6.54 -4.50
CA ILE A 105 9.30 5.14 -4.16
C ILE A 105 8.54 5.07 -2.83
N ILE A 106 9.03 5.75 -1.79
CA ILE A 106 8.39 5.78 -0.48
C ILE A 106 6.96 6.36 -0.57
N ALA A 107 6.79 7.46 -1.31
CA ALA A 107 5.47 8.07 -1.49
C ALA A 107 4.50 7.12 -2.22
N THR A 108 4.95 6.43 -3.28
CA THR A 108 4.16 5.43 -3.99
C THR A 108 3.76 4.27 -3.08
N MET A 109 4.71 3.71 -2.33
CA MET A 109 4.43 2.62 -1.39
C MET A 109 3.42 3.06 -0.32
N SER A 110 3.60 4.25 0.26
CA SER A 110 2.65 4.80 1.23
C SER A 110 1.25 4.97 0.63
N ALA A 111 1.14 5.55 -0.57
CA ALA A 111 -0.15 5.75 -1.24
C ALA A 111 -0.87 4.43 -1.55
N VAL A 112 -0.13 3.39 -1.92
CA VAL A 112 -0.69 2.07 -2.23
C VAL A 112 -1.10 1.32 -0.97
N PHE A 113 -0.30 1.34 0.10
CA PHE A 113 -0.55 0.51 1.30
C PHE A 113 -1.44 1.16 2.34
N ALA A 114 -1.38 2.49 2.54
CA ALA A 114 -2.13 3.17 3.59
C ALA A 114 -3.64 2.88 3.59
N PRO A 115 -4.34 2.76 2.43
CA PRO A 115 -5.80 2.54 2.44
C PRO A 115 -6.24 1.22 3.06
N PHE A 116 -5.42 0.16 3.00
CA PHE A 116 -5.80 -1.16 3.50
C PHE A 116 -4.99 -1.67 4.70
N VAL A 117 -4.05 -0.87 5.22
CA VAL A 117 -3.22 -1.28 6.37
C VAL A 117 -4.05 -1.68 7.60
N TYR A 118 -5.18 -1.00 7.83
CA TYR A 118 -6.06 -1.34 8.95
C TYR A 118 -6.77 -2.68 8.77
N ILE A 119 -7.04 -3.09 7.53
CA ILE A 119 -7.63 -4.40 7.22
C ILE A 119 -6.61 -5.50 7.56
N LEU A 120 -5.35 -5.30 7.18
CA LEU A 120 -4.28 -6.24 7.52
C LEU A 120 -4.02 -6.30 9.03
N ALA A 121 -4.08 -5.15 9.72
CA ALA A 121 -3.97 -5.10 11.18
C ALA A 121 -5.11 -5.86 11.87
N ALA A 122 -6.35 -5.69 11.41
CA ALA A 122 -7.51 -6.43 11.94
C ALA A 122 -7.37 -7.93 11.72
N ALA A 123 -6.93 -8.36 10.53
CA ALA A 123 -6.64 -9.75 10.21
C ALA A 123 -5.54 -10.33 11.14
N GLY A 124 -4.48 -9.56 11.38
CA GLY A 124 -3.41 -9.90 12.32
C GLY A 124 -3.89 -10.05 13.76
N LEU A 125 -4.83 -9.20 14.21
CA LEU A 125 -5.43 -9.35 15.54
C LEU A 125 -6.23 -10.66 15.68
N VAL A 126 -7.00 -11.04 14.65
CA VAL A 126 -7.70 -12.34 14.64
C VAL A 126 -6.70 -13.49 14.73
N GLN A 127 -5.62 -13.43 13.94
CA GLN A 127 -4.57 -14.46 13.96
C GLN A 127 -3.86 -14.53 15.31
N GLY A 128 -3.53 -13.38 15.91
CA GLY A 128 -2.95 -13.32 17.25
C GLY A 128 -3.84 -13.92 18.32
N ALA A 129 -5.16 -13.65 18.27
CA ALA A 129 -6.12 -14.27 19.18
C ALA A 129 -6.16 -15.80 19.00
N LEU A 130 -6.14 -16.30 17.75
CA LEU A 130 -6.11 -17.74 17.48
C LEU A 130 -4.84 -18.41 18.03
N ILE A 131 -3.68 -17.77 17.89
CA ILE A 131 -2.42 -18.27 18.44
C ILE A 131 -2.50 -18.36 19.96
N ILE A 132 -3.02 -17.34 20.63
CA ILE A 132 -3.20 -17.33 22.09
C ILE A 132 -4.16 -18.45 22.52
N ILE A 133 -5.31 -18.59 21.87
CA ILE A 133 -6.30 -19.63 22.21
C ILE A 133 -5.70 -21.02 22.02
N THR A 134 -5.02 -21.29 20.93
CA THR A 134 -4.40 -22.60 20.68
C THR A 134 -3.22 -22.91 21.60
N HIS A 135 -2.53 -21.87 22.09
CA HIS A 135 -1.50 -22.06 23.09
C HIS A 135 -2.06 -22.59 24.42
N PHE A 136 -3.18 -22.04 24.90
CA PHE A 136 -3.82 -22.49 26.14
C PHE A 136 -4.74 -23.71 25.96
N PHE A 137 -5.34 -23.86 24.79
CA PHE A 137 -6.29 -24.91 24.43
C PHE A 137 -5.89 -25.58 23.10
N PRO A 138 -4.85 -26.44 23.07
CA PRO A 138 -4.35 -27.05 21.82
C PRO A 138 -5.41 -27.80 21.03
N ALA A 139 -6.40 -28.42 21.71
CA ALA A 139 -7.50 -29.13 21.06
C ALA A 139 -8.37 -28.22 20.19
N PHE A 140 -8.37 -26.91 20.42
CA PHE A 140 -9.13 -25.96 19.60
C PHE A 140 -8.64 -25.93 18.16
N ALA A 141 -7.36 -26.17 17.91
CA ALA A 141 -6.77 -26.22 16.56
C ALA A 141 -7.41 -27.30 15.65
N ALA A 142 -7.96 -28.36 16.25
CA ALA A 142 -8.64 -29.43 15.50
C ALA A 142 -10.13 -29.13 15.19
N THR A 143 -10.65 -27.98 15.62
CA THR A 143 -12.07 -27.64 15.43
C THR A 143 -12.33 -26.95 14.08
N GLY A 144 -13.53 -27.15 13.53
CA GLY A 144 -14.01 -26.44 12.35
C GLY A 144 -14.06 -24.92 12.57
N THR A 145 -14.32 -24.46 13.80
CA THR A 145 -14.31 -23.05 14.16
C THR A 145 -12.92 -22.44 13.97
N TYR A 146 -11.87 -23.12 14.43
CA TYR A 146 -10.48 -22.70 14.18
C TYR A 146 -10.20 -22.60 12.68
N SER A 147 -10.56 -23.62 11.90
CA SER A 147 -10.33 -23.63 10.46
C SER A 147 -10.98 -22.43 9.76
N VAL A 148 -12.24 -22.12 10.11
CA VAL A 148 -12.97 -20.98 9.54
C VAL A 148 -12.34 -19.66 9.95
N LEU A 149 -12.06 -19.44 11.22
CA LEU A 149 -11.43 -18.19 11.68
C LEU A 149 -10.01 -18.02 11.13
N SER A 150 -9.28 -19.13 10.98
CA SER A 150 -7.93 -19.12 10.40
C SER A 150 -7.96 -18.67 8.94
N PHE A 151 -8.79 -19.24 8.08
CA PHE A 151 -8.82 -18.79 6.69
C PHE A 151 -9.35 -17.35 6.55
N ILE A 152 -10.31 -16.91 7.39
CA ILE A 152 -10.76 -15.51 7.41
C ILE A 152 -9.59 -14.59 7.71
N SER A 153 -8.76 -14.91 8.70
CA SER A 153 -7.61 -14.07 9.08
C SER A 153 -6.52 -14.03 8.00
N TRP A 154 -6.32 -15.13 7.26
CA TRP A 154 -5.33 -15.19 6.18
C TRP A 154 -5.82 -14.61 4.85
N THR A 155 -7.13 -14.45 4.64
CA THR A 155 -7.71 -13.99 3.37
C THR A 155 -7.13 -12.65 2.88
N PRO A 156 -7.01 -11.58 3.69
CA PRO A 156 -6.44 -10.32 3.22
C PRO A 156 -4.98 -10.46 2.78
N PHE A 157 -4.21 -11.33 3.41
CA PHE A 157 -2.82 -11.59 3.02
C PHE A 157 -2.75 -12.39 1.73
N THR A 158 -3.56 -13.44 1.59
CA THR A 158 -3.62 -14.27 0.38
C THR A 158 -3.99 -13.44 -0.85
N PHE A 159 -4.98 -12.56 -0.73
CA PHE A 159 -5.46 -11.69 -1.80
C PHE A 159 -4.82 -10.30 -1.80
N LEU A 160 -3.68 -10.13 -1.15
CA LEU A 160 -2.92 -8.88 -1.12
C LEU A 160 -2.66 -8.31 -2.53
N PRO A 161 -2.32 -9.10 -3.56
CA PRO A 161 -2.18 -8.60 -4.93
C PRO A 161 -3.41 -7.88 -5.46
N VAL A 162 -4.62 -8.35 -5.11
CA VAL A 162 -5.87 -7.73 -5.54
C VAL A 162 -6.11 -6.41 -4.81
N MET A 163 -5.78 -6.33 -3.53
CA MET A 163 -5.87 -5.07 -2.76
C MET A 163 -4.90 -4.03 -3.31
N ILE A 164 -3.67 -4.45 -3.64
CA ILE A 164 -2.67 -3.60 -4.31
C ILE A 164 -3.19 -3.13 -5.66
N ALA A 165 -3.84 -4.00 -6.46
CA ALA A 165 -4.40 -3.62 -7.74
C ALA A 165 -5.38 -2.45 -7.62
N VAL A 166 -6.26 -2.47 -6.61
CA VAL A 166 -7.25 -1.40 -6.37
C VAL A 166 -6.61 -0.08 -6.01
N THR A 167 -5.59 -0.09 -5.18
CA THR A 167 -4.95 1.14 -4.70
C THR A 167 -3.90 1.68 -5.66
N ALA A 168 -3.11 0.79 -6.26
CA ALA A 168 -2.09 1.14 -7.24
C ALA A 168 -2.72 1.66 -8.55
N SER A 169 -3.85 1.10 -9.01
CA SER A 169 -4.53 1.61 -10.19
C SER A 169 -5.01 3.05 -10.01
N LYS A 170 -5.50 3.42 -8.83
CA LYS A 170 -5.86 4.79 -8.50
C LYS A 170 -4.64 5.72 -8.46
N HIS A 171 -3.52 5.22 -7.91
CA HIS A 171 -2.28 5.98 -7.83
C HIS A 171 -1.66 6.21 -9.22
N PHE A 172 -1.60 5.18 -10.06
CA PHE A 172 -1.05 5.25 -11.42
C PHE A 172 -2.08 5.69 -12.48
N LYS A 173 -3.33 6.00 -12.06
CA LYS A 173 -4.42 6.50 -12.91
C LYS A 173 -4.75 5.56 -14.08
N CYS A 174 -4.87 4.27 -13.83
CA CYS A 174 -5.32 3.27 -14.79
C CYS A 174 -6.62 2.61 -14.33
N ASN A 175 -7.23 1.82 -15.20
CA ASN A 175 -8.52 1.18 -14.92
C ASN A 175 -8.40 0.13 -13.83
N THR A 176 -9.12 0.35 -12.72
CA THR A 176 -9.08 -0.52 -11.55
C THR A 176 -9.57 -1.94 -11.86
N PHE A 177 -10.56 -2.11 -12.73
CA PHE A 177 -11.09 -3.43 -13.03
C PHE A 177 -10.13 -4.26 -13.88
N ILE A 178 -9.41 -3.63 -14.82
CA ILE A 178 -8.37 -4.29 -15.60
C ILE A 178 -7.21 -4.72 -14.68
N ALA A 179 -6.76 -3.82 -13.81
CA ALA A 179 -5.73 -4.11 -12.84
C ALA A 179 -6.13 -5.26 -11.89
N MET A 180 -7.37 -5.23 -11.39
CA MET A 180 -7.92 -6.32 -10.58
C MET A 180 -7.95 -7.63 -11.33
N TRP A 181 -8.44 -7.65 -12.57
CA TRP A 181 -8.51 -8.86 -13.40
C TRP A 181 -7.11 -9.48 -13.58
N CYS A 182 -6.13 -8.68 -13.95
CA CYS A 182 -4.75 -9.14 -14.08
C CYS A 182 -4.20 -9.74 -12.77
N CYS A 183 -4.42 -9.05 -11.63
CA CYS A 183 -3.93 -9.54 -10.34
C CYS A 183 -4.73 -10.75 -9.82
N MET A 184 -6.04 -10.84 -10.08
CA MET A 184 -6.83 -12.04 -9.77
C MET A 184 -6.36 -13.27 -10.56
N ALA A 185 -5.95 -13.08 -11.83
CA ALA A 185 -5.36 -14.17 -12.62
C ALA A 185 -4.08 -14.73 -11.98
N LEU A 186 -3.27 -13.89 -11.31
CA LEU A 186 -2.05 -14.34 -10.63
C LEU A 186 -2.32 -15.14 -9.35
N VAL A 187 -3.44 -14.90 -8.68
CA VAL A 187 -3.83 -15.63 -7.46
C VAL A 187 -4.89 -16.70 -7.72
N ASN A 188 -5.17 -16.98 -9.00
CA ASN A 188 -6.11 -18.02 -9.40
C ASN A 188 -5.56 -19.39 -8.96
N PRO A 189 -6.41 -20.29 -8.40
CA PRO A 189 -6.01 -21.67 -8.06
C PRO A 189 -5.41 -22.46 -9.22
N ASP A 190 -5.86 -22.23 -10.45
CA ASP A 190 -5.31 -22.89 -11.64
C ASP A 190 -3.83 -22.49 -11.85
N TRP A 191 -3.49 -21.20 -11.65
CA TRP A 191 -2.10 -20.79 -11.68
C TRP A 191 -1.28 -21.44 -10.56
N ALA A 192 -1.83 -21.53 -9.35
CA ALA A 192 -1.15 -22.20 -8.24
C ALA A 192 -0.86 -23.68 -8.56
N SER A 193 -1.82 -24.38 -9.21
CA SER A 193 -1.63 -25.75 -9.69
C SER A 193 -0.54 -25.85 -10.76
N ILE A 194 -0.52 -24.93 -11.73
CA ILE A 194 0.53 -24.88 -12.76
C ILE A 194 1.91 -24.63 -12.11
N ALA A 195 2.00 -23.70 -11.18
CA ALA A 195 3.24 -23.38 -10.48
C ALA A 195 3.76 -24.58 -9.66
N ALA A 196 2.86 -25.35 -9.02
CA ALA A 196 3.22 -26.57 -8.30
C ALA A 196 3.78 -27.64 -9.25
N ARG A 197 3.17 -27.87 -10.41
CA ARG A 197 3.67 -28.82 -11.43
C ARG A 197 5.07 -28.42 -11.93
N ILE A 198 5.30 -27.11 -12.11
CA ILE A 198 6.63 -26.61 -12.48
C ILE A 198 7.64 -26.86 -11.35
N ALA A 199 7.22 -26.71 -10.08
CA ALA A 199 8.06 -27.02 -8.91
C ALA A 199 8.46 -28.50 -8.85
N ASP A 200 7.55 -29.39 -9.28
CA ASP A 200 7.78 -30.83 -9.37
C ASP A 200 8.68 -31.25 -10.59
N GLY A 201 9.16 -30.26 -11.35
CA GLY A 201 10.11 -30.46 -12.46
C GLY A 201 9.46 -30.51 -13.84
N GLU A 202 8.15 -30.25 -13.97
CA GLU A 202 7.49 -30.20 -15.28
C GLU A 202 7.84 -28.89 -16.01
N VAL A 203 8.28 -29.02 -17.28
CA VAL A 203 8.56 -27.83 -18.11
C VAL A 203 7.32 -27.39 -18.84
N ILE A 204 6.60 -26.44 -18.25
CA ILE A 204 5.42 -25.84 -18.87
C ILE A 204 5.83 -24.53 -19.56
N LYS A 205 5.40 -24.37 -20.82
CA LYS A 205 5.76 -23.22 -21.65
C LYS A 205 4.54 -22.41 -22.03
N PHE A 206 4.68 -21.10 -22.00
CA PHE A 206 3.76 -20.19 -22.67
C PHE A 206 4.38 -19.81 -24.02
N LEU A 207 3.74 -20.21 -25.13
CA LEU A 207 4.34 -20.17 -26.48
C LEU A 207 5.70 -20.95 -26.48
N ALA A 208 6.81 -20.25 -26.69
CA ALA A 208 8.15 -20.82 -26.71
C ALA A 208 8.92 -20.65 -25.39
N PHE A 209 8.41 -19.85 -24.44
CA PHE A 209 9.12 -19.45 -23.22
C PHE A 209 8.74 -20.35 -22.05
N PRO A 210 9.72 -20.93 -21.31
CA PRO A 210 9.44 -21.68 -20.10
C PRO A 210 8.94 -20.74 -19.00
N MET A 211 7.87 -21.15 -18.31
CA MET A 211 7.35 -20.43 -17.17
C MET A 211 8.12 -20.81 -15.90
N SER A 212 8.28 -19.85 -14.98
CA SER A 212 8.94 -20.10 -13.70
C SER A 212 7.92 -20.47 -12.62
N GLN A 213 8.37 -21.26 -11.64
CA GLN A 213 7.61 -21.56 -10.45
C GLN A 213 7.52 -20.31 -9.55
N THR A 214 6.56 -19.43 -9.78
CA THR A 214 6.36 -18.25 -8.95
C THR A 214 4.95 -18.25 -8.39
N THR A 215 4.83 -18.28 -7.07
CA THR A 215 3.57 -18.05 -6.38
C THR A 215 3.39 -16.56 -6.14
N TYR A 216 2.22 -16.03 -6.45
CA TYR A 216 1.94 -14.59 -6.34
C TYR A 216 1.05 -14.25 -5.15
N THR A 217 0.48 -15.25 -4.46
CA THR A 217 -0.26 -15.05 -3.21
C THR A 217 0.66 -14.37 -2.19
N SER A 218 0.12 -13.41 -1.45
CA SER A 218 0.84 -12.66 -0.42
C SER A 218 2.05 -11.84 -0.91
N THR A 219 2.18 -11.64 -2.22
CA THR A 219 3.31 -10.86 -2.79
C THR A 219 2.95 -9.40 -2.99
N VAL A 220 3.97 -8.54 -2.97
CA VAL A 220 3.84 -7.08 -3.06
C VAL A 220 4.43 -6.55 -4.37
N LEU A 221 5.66 -6.91 -4.68
CA LEU A 221 6.40 -6.34 -5.81
C LEU A 221 5.80 -6.71 -7.17
N PRO A 222 5.46 -8.00 -7.45
CA PRO A 222 4.91 -8.36 -8.75
C PRO A 222 3.60 -7.62 -9.09
N PRO A 223 2.58 -7.55 -8.21
CA PRO A 223 1.36 -6.82 -8.53
C PRO A 223 1.59 -5.30 -8.65
N LEU A 224 2.49 -4.71 -7.87
CA LEU A 224 2.83 -3.30 -7.98
C LEU A 224 3.46 -2.97 -9.34
N PHE A 225 4.45 -3.75 -9.77
CA PHE A 225 5.08 -3.58 -11.08
C PHE A 225 4.13 -3.90 -12.22
N LEU A 226 3.25 -4.91 -12.05
CA LEU A 226 2.21 -5.21 -13.02
C LEU A 226 1.35 -3.98 -13.26
N VAL A 227 0.81 -3.36 -12.21
CA VAL A 227 -0.09 -2.20 -12.35
C VAL A 227 0.64 -0.98 -12.89
N LEU A 228 1.91 -0.78 -12.53
CA LEU A 228 2.75 0.27 -13.09
C LEU A 228 2.91 0.12 -14.61
N VAL A 229 3.27 -1.07 -15.08
CA VAL A 229 3.45 -1.35 -16.52
C VAL A 229 2.10 -1.33 -17.23
N LEU A 230 1.03 -1.85 -16.59
CA LEU A 230 -0.32 -1.78 -17.09
C LEU A 230 -0.75 -0.34 -17.37
N SER A 231 -0.44 0.60 -16.46
CA SER A 231 -0.82 2.00 -16.66
C SER A 231 -0.22 2.59 -17.93
N TRP A 232 1.02 2.24 -18.27
CA TRP A 232 1.65 2.68 -19.52
C TRP A 232 1.00 2.04 -20.76
N LEU A 233 0.75 0.73 -20.69
CA LEU A 233 0.12 0.01 -21.81
C LEU A 233 -1.30 0.52 -22.05
N GLU A 234 -2.09 0.70 -21.01
CA GLU A 234 -3.47 1.19 -21.10
C GLU A 234 -3.52 2.59 -21.71
N HIS A 235 -2.75 3.55 -21.21
CA HIS A 235 -2.68 4.90 -21.76
C HIS A 235 -2.25 4.89 -23.24
N TRP A 236 -1.26 4.08 -23.59
CA TRP A 236 -0.83 3.95 -24.97
C TRP A 236 -1.94 3.39 -25.88
N LEU A 237 -2.68 2.39 -25.42
CA LEU A 237 -3.82 1.84 -26.15
C LEU A 237 -4.97 2.86 -26.29
N ASP A 238 -5.22 3.62 -25.23
CA ASP A 238 -6.26 4.67 -25.24
C ASP A 238 -5.96 5.80 -26.23
N GLU A 239 -4.70 6.10 -26.47
CA GLU A 239 -4.30 7.10 -27.46
C GLU A 239 -4.35 6.58 -28.91
N HIS A 240 -4.15 5.27 -29.13
CA HIS A 240 -3.98 4.73 -30.47
C HIS A 240 -5.20 3.98 -31.02
N LEU A 241 -6.13 3.55 -30.15
CA LEU A 241 -7.30 2.80 -30.59
C LEU A 241 -8.49 3.72 -30.88
N PRO A 242 -9.32 3.41 -31.92
CA PRO A 242 -10.58 4.10 -32.19
C PRO A 242 -11.58 3.90 -31.03
N ASP A 243 -12.34 4.94 -30.68
CA ASP A 243 -13.28 4.94 -29.55
C ASP A 243 -14.33 3.82 -29.63
N ILE A 244 -14.72 3.42 -30.83
CA ILE A 244 -15.76 2.38 -31.07
C ILE A 244 -15.36 1.04 -30.48
N ILE A 245 -14.06 0.69 -30.52
CA ILE A 245 -13.56 -0.63 -30.06
C ILE A 245 -12.83 -0.57 -28.71
N LYS A 246 -12.47 0.61 -28.21
CA LYS A 246 -11.71 0.79 -26.96
C LYS A 246 -12.29 0.01 -25.79
N ALA A 247 -13.60 0.12 -25.58
CA ALA A 247 -14.26 -0.45 -24.42
C ALA A 247 -14.03 -1.97 -24.26
N LEU A 248 -13.86 -2.69 -25.36
CA LEU A 248 -13.59 -4.13 -25.36
C LEU A 248 -12.11 -4.44 -25.63
N ALA A 249 -11.48 -3.72 -26.55
CA ALA A 249 -10.12 -4.01 -26.99
C ALA A 249 -9.07 -3.72 -25.89
N VAL A 250 -9.23 -2.61 -25.15
CA VAL A 250 -8.27 -2.23 -24.10
C VAL A 250 -8.21 -3.29 -22.99
N PRO A 251 -9.32 -3.68 -22.33
CA PRO A 251 -9.27 -4.74 -21.32
C PRO A 251 -8.73 -6.06 -21.86
N PHE A 252 -9.14 -6.43 -23.08
CA PHE A 252 -8.72 -7.67 -23.73
C PHE A 252 -7.19 -7.69 -23.97
N ILE A 253 -6.65 -6.67 -24.63
CA ILE A 253 -5.22 -6.59 -24.95
C ILE A 253 -4.39 -6.48 -23.66
N CYS A 254 -4.80 -5.60 -22.74
CA CYS A 254 -4.09 -5.41 -21.48
C CYS A 254 -3.98 -6.74 -20.71
N THR A 255 -5.06 -7.49 -20.58
CA THR A 255 -5.05 -8.73 -19.80
C THR A 255 -4.20 -9.83 -20.48
N ILE A 256 -4.37 -10.03 -21.79
CA ILE A 256 -3.63 -11.04 -22.54
C ILE A 256 -2.12 -10.72 -22.58
N VAL A 257 -1.74 -9.46 -22.55
CA VAL A 257 -0.33 -9.05 -22.55
C VAL A 257 0.23 -9.06 -21.14
N MET A 258 -0.47 -8.44 -20.18
CA MET A 258 0.08 -8.20 -18.85
C MET A 258 0.22 -9.45 -17.98
N VAL A 259 -0.74 -10.40 -18.07
CA VAL A 259 -0.66 -11.63 -17.27
C VAL A 259 0.54 -12.49 -17.69
N PRO A 260 0.73 -12.86 -18.98
CA PRO A 260 1.92 -13.56 -19.40
C PRO A 260 3.23 -12.78 -19.17
N LEU A 261 3.24 -11.47 -19.40
CA LEU A 261 4.40 -10.62 -19.13
C LEU A 261 4.80 -10.68 -17.65
N THR A 262 3.79 -10.70 -16.76
CA THR A 262 4.05 -10.82 -15.33
C THR A 262 4.62 -12.19 -14.97
N ILE A 263 4.08 -13.25 -15.51
CA ILE A 263 4.54 -14.62 -15.23
C ILE A 263 5.95 -14.86 -15.78
N LEU A 264 6.24 -14.34 -16.97
CA LEU A 264 7.51 -14.60 -17.65
C LEU A 264 8.65 -13.66 -17.26
N VAL A 265 8.32 -12.40 -16.90
CA VAL A 265 9.34 -11.35 -16.70
C VAL A 265 9.21 -10.68 -15.33
N ILE A 266 8.07 -10.06 -15.04
CA ILE A 266 7.92 -9.21 -13.84
C ILE A 266 8.07 -10.05 -12.55
N GLY A 267 7.47 -11.23 -12.50
CA GLY A 267 7.56 -12.16 -11.37
C GLY A 267 9.01 -12.63 -11.12
N PRO A 268 9.68 -13.25 -12.09
CA PRO A 268 11.07 -13.65 -11.95
C PRO A 268 12.00 -12.48 -11.56
N VAL A 269 11.87 -11.32 -12.20
CA VAL A 269 12.68 -10.13 -11.87
C VAL A 269 12.39 -9.65 -10.43
N SER A 270 11.13 -9.65 -10.02
CA SER A 270 10.74 -9.30 -8.64
C SER A 270 11.33 -10.28 -7.62
N ASN A 271 11.35 -11.57 -7.94
CA ASN A 271 11.96 -12.59 -7.08
C ASN A 271 13.47 -12.42 -6.97
N VAL A 272 14.16 -12.13 -8.09
CA VAL A 272 15.60 -11.84 -8.05
C VAL A 272 15.89 -10.63 -7.17
N LEU A 273 15.09 -9.57 -7.29
CA LEU A 273 15.23 -8.37 -6.45
C LEU A 273 14.98 -8.69 -4.97
N ALA A 274 13.91 -9.41 -4.66
CA ALA A 274 13.61 -9.83 -3.29
C ALA A 274 14.72 -10.71 -2.70
N ASN A 275 15.21 -11.69 -3.45
CA ASN A 275 16.30 -12.55 -3.03
C ASN A 275 17.62 -11.80 -2.85
N ALA A 276 17.90 -10.79 -3.68
CA ALA A 276 19.08 -9.93 -3.51
C ALA A 276 19.02 -9.13 -2.21
N ILE A 277 17.86 -8.58 -1.87
CA ILE A 277 17.63 -7.86 -0.60
C ILE A 277 17.80 -8.82 0.57
N ALA A 278 17.20 -10.01 0.51
CA ALA A 278 17.32 -11.03 1.54
C ALA A 278 18.78 -11.51 1.71
N ALA A 279 19.51 -11.71 0.62
CA ALA A 279 20.92 -12.10 0.66
C ALA A 279 21.80 -11.01 1.28
N ALA A 280 21.57 -9.74 0.94
CA ALA A 280 22.29 -8.62 1.53
C ALA A 280 22.03 -8.51 3.05
N TYR A 281 20.78 -8.69 3.46
CA TYR A 281 20.44 -8.73 4.89
C TYR A 281 21.11 -9.91 5.61
N ASN A 282 20.96 -11.13 5.07
CA ASN A 282 21.56 -12.34 5.67
C ASN A 282 23.09 -12.24 5.77
N PHE A 283 23.74 -11.67 4.76
CA PHE A 283 25.16 -11.36 4.82
C PHE A 283 25.50 -10.44 5.99
N LEU A 284 24.70 -9.37 6.17
CA LEU A 284 24.90 -8.41 7.25
C LEU A 284 24.63 -9.06 8.61
N ALA A 285 23.55 -9.80 8.74
CA ALA A 285 23.15 -10.48 9.98
C ALA A 285 24.20 -11.52 10.43
N ASN A 286 24.79 -12.24 9.49
CA ASN A 286 25.79 -13.26 9.77
C ASN A 286 27.19 -12.70 10.09
N ASN A 287 27.58 -11.57 9.45
CA ASN A 287 28.90 -11.00 9.64
C ASN A 287 28.96 -9.89 10.69
N VAL A 288 27.92 -9.09 10.81
CA VAL A 288 27.84 -7.94 11.74
C VAL A 288 26.44 -7.87 12.35
N PRO A 289 26.07 -8.83 13.24
CA PRO A 289 24.72 -8.94 13.80
C PRO A 289 24.23 -7.65 14.47
N ALA A 290 25.13 -6.96 15.19
CA ALA A 290 24.79 -5.70 15.84
C ALA A 290 24.37 -4.61 14.86
N LEU A 291 25.04 -4.50 13.70
CA LEU A 291 24.68 -3.55 12.66
C LEU A 291 23.37 -3.93 11.99
N ALA A 292 23.15 -5.24 11.73
CA ALA A 292 21.88 -5.73 11.20
C ALA A 292 20.72 -5.38 12.16
N ALA A 293 20.87 -5.63 13.46
CA ALA A 293 19.88 -5.30 14.48
C ALA A 293 19.61 -3.79 14.56
N ILE A 294 20.64 -2.94 14.51
CA ILE A 294 20.51 -1.48 14.52
C ILE A 294 19.77 -1.00 13.26
N LEU A 295 20.13 -1.51 12.08
CA LEU A 295 19.46 -1.15 10.83
C LEU A 295 17.99 -1.57 10.84
N VAL A 296 17.70 -2.80 11.23
CA VAL A 296 16.33 -3.30 11.30
C VAL A 296 15.56 -2.56 12.41
N GLY A 297 16.07 -2.50 13.61
CA GLY A 297 15.41 -1.82 14.73
C GLY A 297 15.22 -0.32 14.49
N GLY A 298 16.20 0.35 13.88
CA GLY A 298 16.14 1.77 13.57
C GLY A 298 15.25 2.10 12.37
N ILE A 299 15.27 1.29 11.31
CA ILE A 299 14.50 1.52 10.08
C ILE A 299 13.13 0.87 10.15
N TRP A 300 12.92 -0.13 11.02
CA TRP A 300 11.66 -0.86 11.14
C TRP A 300 10.45 0.05 11.34
N GLN A 301 10.55 1.02 12.23
CA GLN A 301 9.46 1.97 12.47
C GLN A 301 9.17 2.83 11.23
N VAL A 302 10.19 3.15 10.47
CA VAL A 302 10.04 3.83 9.18
C VAL A 302 9.31 2.91 8.19
N PHE A 303 9.70 1.64 8.11
CA PHE A 303 9.01 0.65 7.27
C PHE A 303 7.55 0.45 7.69
N VAL A 304 7.26 0.44 8.99
CA VAL A 304 5.88 0.36 9.52
C VAL A 304 5.07 1.60 9.13
N ILE A 305 5.62 2.81 9.31
CA ILE A 305 4.95 4.08 8.98
C ILE A 305 4.59 4.15 7.49
N PHE A 306 5.47 3.64 6.64
CA PHE A 306 5.26 3.64 5.19
C PHE A 306 4.52 2.39 4.67
N GLY A 307 4.18 1.44 5.54
CA GLY A 307 3.54 0.18 5.16
C GLY A 307 4.43 -0.80 4.39
N VAL A 308 5.73 -0.52 4.29
CA VAL A 308 6.72 -1.33 3.54
C VAL A 308 7.13 -2.59 4.30
N HIS A 309 6.95 -2.60 5.63
CA HIS A 309 7.29 -3.75 6.49
C HIS A 309 6.61 -5.06 6.07
N TRP A 310 5.48 -5.00 5.37
CA TRP A 310 4.83 -6.18 4.80
C TRP A 310 5.62 -6.82 3.67
N GLY A 311 6.47 -6.07 2.98
CA GLY A 311 7.41 -6.62 1.99
C GLY A 311 8.49 -7.50 2.63
N VAL A 312 8.73 -7.35 3.93
CA VAL A 312 9.69 -8.14 4.71
C VAL A 312 9.06 -9.45 5.23
N THR A 313 7.75 -9.47 5.43
CA THR A 313 7.02 -10.64 5.96
C THR A 313 7.25 -11.93 5.16
N PRO A 314 7.24 -11.94 3.81
CA PRO A 314 7.58 -13.14 3.04
C PRO A 314 9.00 -13.66 3.31
N MET A 315 9.93 -12.74 3.60
CA MET A 315 11.31 -13.10 3.94
C MET A 315 11.40 -13.75 5.32
N CYS A 316 10.68 -13.21 6.31
CA CYS A 316 10.58 -13.82 7.63
C CYS A 316 9.97 -15.23 7.55
N LEU A 317 8.91 -15.40 6.75
CA LEU A 317 8.30 -16.71 6.52
C LEU A 317 9.26 -17.68 5.82
N ALA A 318 10.03 -17.21 4.84
CA ALA A 318 11.05 -18.01 4.19
C ALA A 318 12.19 -18.41 5.15
N ASN A 319 12.60 -17.51 6.04
CA ASN A 319 13.59 -17.81 7.07
C ASN A 319 13.07 -18.88 8.04
N PHE A 320 11.82 -18.77 8.51
CA PHE A 320 11.21 -19.82 9.34
C PHE A 320 11.11 -21.14 8.62
N ALA A 321 10.75 -21.15 7.34
CA ALA A 321 10.66 -22.39 6.54
C ALA A 321 12.03 -23.04 6.30
N ASN A 322 13.08 -22.25 6.07
CA ASN A 322 14.40 -22.75 5.72
C ASN A 322 15.30 -23.01 6.92
N TYR A 323 15.16 -22.22 7.99
CA TYR A 323 16.10 -22.24 9.14
C TYR A 323 15.41 -22.53 10.47
N GLY A 324 14.07 -22.60 10.52
CA GLY A 324 13.31 -22.81 11.74
C GLY A 324 13.30 -21.60 12.68
N CYS A 325 13.95 -20.50 12.32
CA CYS A 325 14.01 -19.26 13.08
C CYS A 325 14.11 -18.06 12.13
N ASP A 326 13.69 -16.90 12.59
CA ASP A 326 13.88 -15.63 11.89
C ASP A 326 14.63 -14.66 12.79
N SER A 327 15.77 -14.16 12.31
CA SER A 327 16.59 -13.16 13.03
C SER A 327 16.19 -11.71 12.70
N PHE A 328 15.18 -11.52 11.83
CA PHE A 328 14.77 -10.20 11.38
C PHE A 328 13.75 -9.55 12.33
N GLN A 329 12.87 -10.35 12.93
CA GLN A 329 11.84 -9.90 13.87
C GLN A 329 12.07 -10.41 15.31
N ALA A 330 13.17 -11.13 15.56
CA ALA A 330 13.51 -11.64 16.87
C ALA A 330 14.04 -10.58 17.83
#